data_88a9c0ae4684641abdb0f64375f61dc2
#
_entry.id   88a9c0ae4684641abdb0f64375f61dc2
#
_cell.length_a   1.000
_cell.length_b   1.000
_cell.length_c   1.000
_cell.angle_alpha   90.00
_cell.angle_beta   90.00
_cell.angle_gamma   90.00
#
_symmetry.space_group_name_H-M   'P 1'
#
loop_
_entity.id
_entity.type
_entity.pdbx_description
1 polymer ?
#
loop_
_entity_poly.entity_id
_entity_poly.type
_entity_poly.pdbx_seq_one_letter_code
_entity_poly.pdbx_strand_id
1 'polypeptide(L)'
;MCIRDRVEADAQNAALGLFYDPQAVQAATAAGVGKTVSLRLGGQSGVAGDTAFEGEFVVETLSPGKLRFDGPMMHGMAVDLGAVAGLRIGGVRVVVSASKAQMLDRNLFRVGGVQPEDMAILVVKSSVHFRDDFQPIAHEVLVAKAPGPMQADPADLPWTRLQPGIRVRPLGQPFASR
;
A
#
# COMPACT_ATOMS: atom_id res chain seq x y z
N MET A 1 -3.17 -5.18 -9.96
CA MET A 1 -3.12 -4.45 -8.67
C MET A 1 -3.16 -5.45 -7.52
N CYS A 2 -2.38 -5.27 -6.46
CA CYS A 2 -2.21 -6.26 -5.38
C CYS A 2 -3.50 -6.72 -4.67
N ILE A 3 -4.57 -5.90 -4.63
CA ILE A 3 -5.87 -6.34 -4.08
C ILE A 3 -6.45 -7.43 -4.95
N ARG A 4 -6.53 -7.20 -6.27
CA ARG A 4 -7.09 -8.16 -7.23
C ARG A 4 -6.43 -9.52 -7.11
N ASP A 5 -5.10 -9.56 -7.15
CA ASP A 5 -4.33 -10.80 -7.13
C ASP A 5 -4.62 -11.64 -5.88
N ARG A 6 -4.83 -10.99 -4.71
CA ARG A 6 -5.15 -11.69 -3.45
C ARG A 6 -6.59 -12.17 -3.41
N VAL A 7 -7.52 -11.37 -3.93
CA VAL A 7 -8.94 -11.76 -3.98
C VAL A 7 -9.15 -12.89 -4.98
N GLU A 8 -8.56 -12.81 -6.17
CA GLU A 8 -8.65 -13.87 -7.20
C GLU A 8 -7.97 -15.18 -6.75
N ALA A 9 -6.91 -15.08 -5.95
CA ALA A 9 -6.25 -16.25 -5.35
C ALA A 9 -6.91 -16.76 -4.07
N ASP A 10 -8.08 -16.22 -3.68
CA ASP A 10 -8.77 -16.53 -2.42
C ASP A 10 -7.86 -16.47 -1.20
N ALA A 11 -6.96 -15.49 -1.16
CA ALA A 11 -6.02 -15.33 -0.07
C ALA A 11 -6.76 -15.10 1.25
N GLN A 12 -6.42 -15.89 2.25
CA GLN A 12 -7.00 -15.79 3.58
C GLN A 12 -6.02 -15.06 4.52
N ASN A 13 -6.59 -14.32 5.47
CA ASN A 13 -5.83 -13.60 6.49
C ASN A 13 -4.73 -12.70 5.89
N ALA A 14 -5.08 -11.95 4.83
CA ALA A 14 -4.20 -11.02 4.15
C ALA A 14 -4.58 -9.57 4.45
N ALA A 15 -3.59 -8.68 4.54
CA ALA A 15 -3.83 -7.25 4.67
C ALA A 15 -2.95 -6.43 3.72
N LEU A 16 -3.53 -5.34 3.20
CA LEU A 16 -2.86 -4.38 2.34
C LEU A 16 -2.97 -2.97 2.92
N GLY A 17 -1.88 -2.20 2.88
CA GLY A 17 -1.87 -0.80 3.32
C GLY A 17 -0.61 -0.06 2.88
N LEU A 18 -0.59 1.23 2.99
CA LEU A 18 -1.71 2.14 3.15
C LEU A 18 -2.18 2.58 1.77
N PHE A 19 -3.48 2.51 1.50
CA PHE A 19 -4.05 3.06 0.29
C PHE A 19 -4.48 4.50 0.50
N TYR A 20 -4.06 5.39 -0.36
CA TYR A 20 -4.57 6.75 -0.43
C TYR A 20 -5.78 6.79 -1.35
N ASP A 21 -6.97 6.96 -0.78
CA ASP A 21 -8.21 7.15 -1.53
C ASP A 21 -9.27 7.88 -0.68
N PRO A 22 -9.30 9.23 -0.70
CA PRO A 22 -10.24 10.00 0.10
C PRO A 22 -11.71 9.73 -0.24
N GLN A 23 -12.00 9.39 -1.50
CA GLN A 23 -13.37 9.10 -1.94
C GLN A 23 -13.86 7.78 -1.36
N ALA A 24 -13.01 6.75 -1.37
CA ALA A 24 -13.34 5.47 -0.75
C ALA A 24 -13.54 5.61 0.77
N VAL A 25 -12.70 6.40 1.45
CA VAL A 25 -12.87 6.70 2.89
C VAL A 25 -14.20 7.42 3.14
N GLN A 26 -14.56 8.42 2.32
CA GLN A 26 -15.82 9.13 2.44
C GLN A 26 -17.03 8.20 2.25
N ALA A 27 -17.00 7.34 1.23
CA ALA A 27 -18.06 6.36 0.97
C ALA A 27 -18.20 5.34 2.11
N ALA A 28 -17.07 4.82 2.63
CA ALA A 28 -17.08 3.92 3.79
C ALA A 28 -17.62 4.59 5.05
N THR A 29 -17.27 5.88 5.28
CA THR A 29 -17.78 6.67 6.41
C THR A 29 -19.28 6.88 6.31
N ALA A 30 -19.78 7.19 5.11
CA ALA A 30 -21.22 7.36 4.87
C ALA A 30 -22.01 6.05 5.05
N ALA A 31 -21.43 4.91 4.66
CA ALA A 31 -22.04 3.60 4.84
C ALA A 31 -22.08 3.17 6.33
N GLY A 32 -21.03 3.43 7.08
CA GLY A 32 -20.88 3.05 8.48
C GLY A 32 -20.33 1.65 8.72
N VAL A 33 -19.80 1.41 9.92
CA VAL A 33 -19.21 0.12 10.32
C VAL A 33 -20.26 -1.01 10.25
N GLY A 34 -19.83 -2.18 9.79
CA GLY A 34 -20.64 -3.38 9.58
C GLY A 34 -21.45 -3.36 8.28
N LYS A 35 -21.40 -2.29 7.49
CA LYS A 35 -22.11 -2.19 6.22
C LYS A 35 -21.22 -2.57 5.04
N THR A 36 -21.87 -3.03 3.97
CA THR A 36 -21.21 -3.29 2.69
C THR A 36 -21.33 -2.06 1.81
N VAL A 37 -20.24 -1.75 1.11
CA VAL A 37 -20.15 -0.61 0.20
C VAL A 37 -19.43 -1.05 -1.08
N SER A 38 -19.99 -0.66 -2.23
CA SER A 38 -19.34 -0.85 -3.53
C SER A 38 -18.27 0.20 -3.74
N LEU A 39 -17.03 -0.21 -3.94
CA LEU A 39 -15.89 0.69 -4.11
C LEU A 39 -15.05 0.30 -5.32
N ARG A 40 -14.43 1.33 -5.88
CA ARG A 40 -13.43 1.23 -6.93
C ARG A 40 -12.10 1.77 -6.42
N LEU A 41 -11.17 0.88 -6.06
CA LEU A 41 -9.89 1.23 -5.46
C LEU A 41 -8.74 1.23 -6.48
N GLY A 42 -7.90 2.24 -6.45
CA GLY A 42 -6.73 2.39 -7.34
C GLY A 42 -7.09 2.81 -8.76
N GLY A 43 -6.16 2.61 -9.72
CA GLY A 43 -6.35 2.99 -11.13
C GLY A 43 -6.28 4.50 -11.40
N GLN A 44 -5.76 5.28 -10.46
CA GLN A 44 -5.74 6.74 -10.54
C GLN A 44 -4.33 7.30 -10.88
N SER A 45 -3.34 6.43 -11.09
CA SER A 45 -1.96 6.90 -11.33
C SER A 45 -1.70 7.40 -12.75
N GLY A 46 -2.57 7.06 -13.70
CA GLY A 46 -2.37 7.33 -15.13
C GLY A 46 -1.29 6.49 -15.80
N VAL A 47 -0.70 5.54 -15.07
CA VAL A 47 0.34 4.64 -15.59
C VAL A 47 -0.31 3.44 -16.29
N ALA A 48 0.20 3.06 -17.45
CA ALA A 48 -0.27 1.89 -18.18
C ALA A 48 -0.20 0.62 -17.30
N GLY A 49 -1.30 -0.14 -17.27
CA GLY A 49 -1.44 -1.33 -16.43
C GLY A 49 -1.91 -1.08 -14.99
N ASP A 50 -2.00 0.18 -14.55
CA ASP A 50 -2.66 0.51 -13.28
C ASP A 50 -4.17 0.57 -13.47
N THR A 51 -4.83 -0.56 -13.27
CA THR A 51 -6.29 -0.68 -13.37
C THR A 51 -6.92 -0.68 -11.99
N ALA A 52 -8.06 0.00 -11.84
CA ALA A 52 -8.83 -0.06 -10.61
C ALA A 52 -9.34 -1.48 -10.31
N PHE A 53 -9.51 -1.78 -9.05
CA PHE A 53 -10.22 -2.96 -8.57
C PHE A 53 -11.59 -2.53 -8.05
N GLU A 54 -12.63 -3.15 -8.58
CA GLU A 54 -14.03 -2.95 -8.17
C GLU A 54 -14.50 -4.13 -7.34
N GLY A 55 -15.22 -3.85 -6.25
CA GLY A 55 -15.74 -4.90 -5.38
C GLY A 55 -16.65 -4.39 -4.27
N GLU A 56 -17.31 -5.33 -3.62
CA GLU A 56 -18.16 -5.12 -2.45
C GLU A 56 -17.33 -5.30 -1.18
N PHE A 57 -17.14 -4.23 -0.42
CA PHE A 57 -16.32 -4.23 0.78
C PHE A 57 -17.19 -4.08 2.03
N VAL A 58 -16.92 -4.87 3.04
CA VAL A 58 -17.46 -4.66 4.39
C VAL A 58 -16.59 -3.62 5.09
N VAL A 59 -17.20 -2.60 5.66
CA VAL A 59 -16.52 -1.61 6.52
C VAL A 59 -16.33 -2.23 7.90
N GLU A 60 -15.08 -2.59 8.25
CA GLU A 60 -14.77 -3.18 9.57
C GLU A 60 -14.41 -2.10 10.60
N THR A 61 -13.73 -1.03 10.17
CA THR A 61 -13.25 0.02 11.08
C THR A 61 -13.34 1.39 10.43
N LEU A 62 -13.71 2.39 11.23
CA LEU A 62 -13.58 3.81 10.89
C LEU A 62 -12.79 4.50 12.00
N SER A 63 -11.81 5.31 11.63
CA SER A 63 -10.91 6.00 12.55
C SER A 63 -10.66 7.44 12.12
N PRO A 64 -10.45 8.38 13.06
CA PRO A 64 -10.01 9.73 12.72
C PRO A 64 -8.58 9.79 12.17
N GLY A 65 -7.85 8.66 12.15
CA GLY A 65 -6.51 8.54 11.56
C GLY A 65 -5.39 9.22 12.34
N LYS A 66 -5.60 9.54 13.58
CA LYS A 66 -4.57 10.08 14.48
C LYS A 66 -3.82 8.93 15.16
N LEU A 67 -2.52 8.90 14.99
CA LEU A 67 -1.66 7.87 15.57
C LEU A 67 -0.29 8.44 15.96
N ARG A 68 0.49 7.62 16.64
CA ARG A 68 1.91 7.88 16.92
C ARG A 68 2.72 6.69 16.42
N PHE A 69 3.86 6.95 15.83
CA PHE A 69 4.78 5.88 15.42
C PHE A 69 5.48 5.29 16.66
N ASP A 70 5.46 3.97 16.76
CA ASP A 70 6.12 3.20 17.81
C ASP A 70 7.33 2.42 17.28
N GLY A 71 7.42 2.25 15.96
CA GLY A 71 8.54 1.59 15.30
C GLY A 71 9.84 2.39 15.39
N PRO A 72 10.98 1.78 15.03
CA PRO A 72 12.30 2.38 15.19
C PRO A 72 12.49 3.64 14.35
N MET A 73 11.86 3.70 13.18
CA MET A 73 11.91 4.88 12.33
C MET A 73 10.85 5.89 12.76
N MET A 74 11.28 7.11 13.05
CA MET A 74 10.43 8.22 13.49
C MET A 74 9.65 7.95 14.79
N HIS A 75 10.21 7.15 15.69
CA HIS A 75 9.62 6.83 16.99
C HIS A 75 9.09 8.06 17.73
N GLY A 76 7.88 7.95 18.24
CA GLY A 76 7.22 9.04 19.00
C GLY A 76 6.59 10.13 18.13
N MET A 77 6.78 10.14 16.80
CA MET A 77 6.18 11.15 15.94
C MET A 77 4.67 10.96 15.84
N ALA A 78 3.94 12.05 16.09
CA ALA A 78 2.48 12.08 15.88
C ALA A 78 2.17 12.30 14.40
N VAL A 79 1.21 11.53 13.90
CA VAL A 79 0.76 11.55 12.50
C VAL A 79 -0.75 11.72 12.44
N ASP A 80 -1.21 12.53 11.51
CA ASP A 80 -2.63 12.69 11.18
C ASP A 80 -2.84 12.30 9.72
N LEU A 81 -3.55 11.22 9.50
CA LEU A 81 -3.89 10.68 8.17
C LEU A 81 -5.22 11.21 7.63
N GLY A 82 -5.89 12.08 8.41
CA GLY A 82 -7.31 12.32 8.21
C GLY A 82 -8.11 11.03 8.47
N ALA A 83 -9.34 10.96 8.01
CA ALA A 83 -10.15 9.76 8.21
C ALA A 83 -9.50 8.51 7.56
N VAL A 84 -9.64 7.38 8.25
CA VAL A 84 -9.15 6.06 7.82
C VAL A 84 -10.27 5.05 7.89
N ALA A 85 -10.34 4.16 6.91
CA ALA A 85 -11.26 3.03 6.88
C ALA A 85 -10.48 1.70 6.77
N GLY A 86 -10.83 0.75 7.61
CA GLY A 86 -10.49 -0.66 7.46
C GLY A 86 -11.61 -1.37 6.72
N LEU A 87 -11.30 -1.92 5.56
CA LEU A 87 -12.21 -2.56 4.64
C LEU A 87 -11.89 -4.04 4.51
N ARG A 88 -12.90 -4.90 4.30
CA ARG A 88 -12.67 -6.32 4.03
C ARG A 88 -13.44 -6.79 2.80
N ILE A 89 -12.77 -7.59 1.98
CA ILE A 89 -13.37 -8.35 0.88
C ILE A 89 -12.82 -9.78 0.92
N GLY A 90 -13.69 -10.76 1.11
CA GLY A 90 -13.27 -12.15 1.37
C GLY A 90 -12.32 -12.24 2.57
N GLY A 91 -11.19 -12.91 2.41
CA GLY A 91 -10.10 -13.01 3.40
C GLY A 91 -9.10 -11.86 3.39
N VAL A 92 -9.34 -10.79 2.62
CA VAL A 92 -8.40 -9.69 2.40
C VAL A 92 -8.89 -8.41 3.08
N ARG A 93 -8.06 -7.82 3.93
CA ARG A 93 -8.29 -6.50 4.54
C ARG A 93 -7.50 -5.42 3.80
N VAL A 94 -8.09 -4.25 3.67
CA VAL A 94 -7.46 -3.09 3.02
C VAL A 94 -7.60 -1.87 3.93
N VAL A 95 -6.48 -1.27 4.31
CA VAL A 95 -6.48 -0.02 5.07
C VAL A 95 -6.37 1.15 4.10
N VAL A 96 -7.38 2.02 4.12
CA VAL A 96 -7.51 3.17 3.22
C VAL A 96 -7.51 4.46 4.03
N SER A 97 -6.81 5.48 3.57
CA SER A 97 -6.66 6.76 4.26
C SER A 97 -6.98 7.96 3.36
N ALA A 98 -7.40 9.05 3.99
CA ALA A 98 -7.65 10.32 3.33
C ALA A 98 -6.36 11.10 3.01
N SER A 99 -5.23 10.77 3.65
CA SER A 99 -3.92 11.36 3.39
C SER A 99 -2.88 10.32 2.98
N LYS A 100 -1.85 10.75 2.27
CA LYS A 100 -0.74 9.88 1.85
C LYS A 100 0.23 9.65 3.00
N ALA A 101 0.62 8.40 3.21
CA ALA A 101 1.75 8.04 4.07
C ALA A 101 2.48 6.83 3.49
N GLN A 102 3.75 6.73 3.79
CA GLN A 102 4.55 5.54 3.49
C GLN A 102 4.39 4.53 4.62
N MET A 103 4.19 3.25 4.29
CA MET A 103 4.09 2.17 5.27
C MET A 103 5.46 1.88 5.90
N LEU A 104 5.79 2.59 6.96
CA LEU A 104 7.06 2.47 7.68
C LEU A 104 6.88 2.04 9.15
N ASP A 105 5.62 1.97 9.63
CA ASP A 105 5.27 1.66 11.01
C ASP A 105 3.99 0.81 11.05
N ARG A 106 3.95 -0.20 11.90
CA ARG A 106 2.80 -1.12 12.06
C ARG A 106 1.53 -0.42 12.53
N ASN A 107 1.64 0.72 13.22
CA ASN A 107 0.47 1.49 13.64
C ASN A 107 -0.35 2.04 12.47
N LEU A 108 0.26 2.10 11.25
CA LEU A 108 -0.47 2.43 10.02
C LEU A 108 -1.45 1.32 9.58
N PHE A 109 -1.28 0.08 10.03
CA PHE A 109 -2.29 -0.97 9.92
C PHE A 109 -3.27 -0.93 11.08
N ARG A 110 -2.76 -0.76 12.32
CA ARG A 110 -3.57 -0.80 13.53
C ARG A 110 -4.62 0.30 13.58
N VAL A 111 -4.32 1.48 13.03
CA VAL A 111 -5.29 2.59 12.93
C VAL A 111 -6.52 2.23 12.06
N GLY A 112 -6.37 1.28 11.13
CA GLY A 112 -7.43 0.70 10.32
C GLY A 112 -8.01 -0.61 10.89
N GLY A 113 -7.70 -0.95 12.14
CA GLY A 113 -8.23 -2.14 12.81
C GLY A 113 -7.53 -3.46 12.44
N VAL A 114 -6.39 -3.40 11.76
CA VAL A 114 -5.61 -4.59 11.37
C VAL A 114 -4.44 -4.77 12.33
N GLN A 115 -4.31 -5.97 12.90
CA GLN A 115 -3.13 -6.38 13.68
C GLN A 115 -2.14 -7.06 12.73
N PRO A 116 -1.00 -6.43 12.41
CA PRO A 116 -0.06 -6.99 11.43
C PRO A 116 0.50 -8.35 11.83
N GLU A 117 0.72 -8.56 13.11
CA GLU A 117 1.28 -9.79 13.66
C GLU A 117 0.39 -11.01 13.46
N ASP A 118 -0.92 -10.79 13.29
CA ASP A 118 -1.90 -11.86 13.12
C ASP A 118 -2.13 -12.21 11.63
N MET A 119 -1.53 -11.45 10.71
CA MET A 119 -1.74 -11.63 9.27
C MET A 119 -0.76 -12.63 8.67
N ALA A 120 -1.28 -13.56 7.86
CA ALA A 120 -0.47 -14.50 7.09
C ALA A 120 0.27 -13.79 5.94
N ILE A 121 -0.34 -12.75 5.37
CA ILE A 121 0.21 -11.97 4.25
C ILE A 121 0.05 -10.48 4.54
N LEU A 122 1.16 -9.75 4.51
CA LEU A 122 1.16 -8.29 4.58
C LEU A 122 1.67 -7.69 3.26
N VAL A 123 0.88 -6.85 2.62
CA VAL A 123 1.32 -6.07 1.47
C VAL A 123 1.52 -4.62 1.90
N VAL A 124 2.77 -4.23 2.04
CA VAL A 124 3.16 -2.89 2.52
C VAL A 124 3.51 -1.99 1.34
N LYS A 125 2.87 -0.84 1.24
CA LYS A 125 3.15 0.15 0.21
C LYS A 125 4.31 1.04 0.64
N SER A 126 5.51 0.48 0.57
CA SER A 126 6.77 1.12 0.92
C SER A 126 7.89 0.52 0.10
N SER A 127 8.89 1.30 -0.28
CA SER A 127 10.04 0.81 -1.06
C SER A 127 11.14 0.22 -0.19
N VAL A 128 11.48 0.85 0.93
CA VAL A 128 12.63 0.47 1.78
C VAL A 128 12.30 0.51 3.26
N HIS A 129 11.69 1.59 3.76
CA HIS A 129 11.60 1.92 5.18
C HIS A 129 10.72 0.96 6.00
N PHE A 130 9.89 0.15 5.35
CA PHE A 130 9.09 -0.87 6.01
C PHE A 130 9.92 -1.94 6.73
N ARG A 131 11.19 -2.14 6.31
CA ARG A 131 12.02 -3.24 6.79
C ARG A 131 12.27 -3.18 8.29
N ASP A 132 12.49 -1.99 8.82
CA ASP A 132 12.85 -1.82 10.23
C ASP A 132 11.74 -2.31 11.17
N ASP A 133 10.48 -2.09 10.80
CA ASP A 133 9.35 -2.44 11.66
C ASP A 133 8.63 -3.73 11.24
N PHE A 134 8.59 -4.06 9.94
CA PHE A 134 7.85 -5.23 9.46
C PHE A 134 8.72 -6.48 9.29
N GLN A 135 10.01 -6.36 8.97
CA GLN A 135 10.88 -7.51 8.79
C GLN A 135 11.01 -8.39 10.04
N PRO A 136 11.04 -7.83 11.28
CA PRO A 136 11.10 -8.65 12.51
C PRO A 136 9.91 -9.59 12.71
N ILE A 137 8.75 -9.30 12.11
CA ILE A 137 7.55 -10.14 12.21
C ILE A 137 7.30 -10.98 10.96
N ALA A 138 8.11 -10.83 9.93
CA ALA A 138 7.97 -11.54 8.66
C ALA A 138 8.84 -12.80 8.63
N HIS A 139 8.26 -13.93 8.20
CA HIS A 139 9.03 -15.13 7.89
C HIS A 139 9.85 -14.93 6.61
N GLU A 140 9.26 -14.28 5.61
CA GLU A 140 9.87 -13.99 4.32
C GLU A 140 9.46 -12.60 3.82
N VAL A 141 10.37 -11.92 3.12
CA VAL A 141 10.11 -10.60 2.51
C VAL A 141 10.28 -10.71 1.00
N LEU A 142 9.18 -10.59 0.28
CA LEU A 142 9.15 -10.56 -1.17
C LEU A 142 9.02 -9.13 -1.69
N VAL A 143 9.86 -8.76 -2.65
CA VAL A 143 9.77 -7.46 -3.32
C VAL A 143 9.03 -7.63 -4.64
N ALA A 144 7.82 -7.08 -4.72
CA ALA A 144 7.00 -7.15 -5.91
C ALA A 144 7.11 -5.84 -6.72
N LYS A 145 7.26 -5.98 -8.04
CA LYS A 145 7.10 -4.87 -8.99
C LYS A 145 5.65 -4.84 -9.47
N ALA A 146 5.03 -3.68 -9.41
CA ALA A 146 3.68 -3.46 -9.90
C ALA A 146 3.63 -2.15 -10.71
N PRO A 147 2.71 -2.03 -11.67
CA PRO A 147 2.47 -0.76 -12.35
C PRO A 147 2.14 0.34 -11.35
N GLY A 148 2.78 1.50 -11.50
CA GLY A 148 2.59 2.64 -10.61
C GLY A 148 3.57 3.77 -10.93
N PRO A 149 3.41 4.94 -10.31
CA PRO A 149 4.26 6.11 -10.58
C PRO A 149 5.67 5.95 -10.03
N MET A 150 5.91 5.00 -9.14
CA MET A 150 7.22 4.68 -8.57
C MET A 150 7.76 3.41 -9.21
N GLN A 151 8.85 3.55 -9.96
CA GLN A 151 9.60 2.40 -10.47
C GLN A 151 10.65 1.97 -9.46
N ALA A 152 10.64 0.70 -9.09
CA ALA A 152 11.60 0.16 -8.12
C ALA A 152 13.03 0.10 -8.69
N ASP A 153 13.16 -0.02 -10.02
CA ASP A 153 14.44 -0.05 -10.72
C ASP A 153 14.48 1.07 -11.76
N PRO A 154 15.40 2.05 -11.63
CA PRO A 154 15.54 3.13 -12.60
C PRO A 154 15.79 2.67 -14.04
N ALA A 155 16.34 1.46 -14.23
CA ALA A 155 16.58 0.91 -15.56
C ALA A 155 15.31 0.46 -16.30
N ASP A 156 14.20 0.30 -15.58
CA ASP A 156 12.91 -0.06 -16.17
C ASP A 156 12.19 1.16 -16.78
N LEU A 157 12.70 2.38 -16.55
CA LEU A 157 12.17 3.60 -17.16
C LEU A 157 12.60 3.73 -18.62
N PRO A 158 11.72 4.24 -19.50
CA PRO A 158 12.02 4.42 -20.93
C PRO A 158 12.91 5.66 -21.16
N TRP A 159 14.14 5.61 -20.69
CA TRP A 159 15.08 6.71 -20.82
C TRP A 159 15.40 7.01 -22.29
N THR A 160 15.24 8.26 -22.71
CA THR A 160 15.50 8.72 -24.08
C THR A 160 16.57 9.83 -24.16
N ARG A 161 16.95 10.43 -23.04
CA ARG A 161 17.82 11.63 -23.01
C ARG A 161 18.93 11.54 -21.94
N LEU A 162 19.37 10.34 -21.60
CA LEU A 162 20.53 10.18 -20.73
C LEU A 162 21.82 10.46 -21.52
N GLN A 163 22.80 11.04 -20.86
CA GLN A 163 24.14 11.17 -21.42
C GLN A 163 24.77 9.77 -21.61
N PRO A 164 25.51 9.56 -22.71
CA PRO A 164 26.27 8.33 -22.91
C PRO A 164 27.21 8.05 -21.71
N GLY A 165 27.31 6.79 -21.32
CA GLY A 165 28.16 6.38 -20.21
C GLY A 165 27.51 6.42 -18.82
N ILE A 166 26.32 7.04 -18.65
CA ILE A 166 25.59 6.98 -17.38
C ILE A 166 25.10 5.55 -17.10
N ARG A 167 25.30 5.08 -15.86
CA ARG A 167 24.78 3.79 -15.42
C ARG A 167 23.47 4.00 -14.68
N VAL A 168 22.40 3.33 -15.13
CA VAL A 168 21.07 3.37 -14.48
C VAL A 168 20.93 2.34 -13.37
N ARG A 169 21.90 1.42 -13.24
CA ARG A 169 22.06 0.47 -12.11
C ARG A 169 23.48 0.51 -11.59
N PRO A 170 23.72 0.37 -10.30
CA PRO A 170 25.06 0.11 -9.78
C PRO A 170 25.65 -1.10 -10.50
N LEU A 171 26.90 -1.00 -10.96
CA LEU A 171 27.59 -2.05 -11.72
C LEU A 171 26.93 -2.48 -13.04
N GLY A 172 25.85 -1.82 -13.45
CA GLY A 172 25.18 -2.08 -14.73
C GLY A 172 26.00 -1.60 -15.95
N GLN A 173 25.61 -2.02 -17.15
CA GLN A 173 26.20 -1.51 -18.38
C GLN A 173 25.89 -0.01 -18.53
N PRO A 174 26.84 0.78 -19.08
CA PRO A 174 26.56 2.17 -19.43
C PRO A 174 25.38 2.29 -20.40
N PHE A 175 24.60 3.35 -20.26
CA PHE A 175 23.54 3.66 -21.21
C PHE A 175 24.15 3.93 -22.59
N ALA A 176 23.64 3.19 -23.58
CA ALA A 176 23.88 3.46 -24.99
C ALA A 176 22.57 4.00 -25.59
N SER A 177 22.64 5.13 -26.27
CA SER A 177 21.50 5.64 -27.04
C SER A 177 21.05 4.60 -28.07
N ARG A 178 19.75 4.29 -28.08
CA ARG A 178 19.15 3.47 -29.13
C ARG A 178 18.99 4.29 -30.39
#